data_5ceae0802f658185da8599f93c553dea
#
_entry.id   5ceae0802f658185da8599f93c553dea
#
_cell.length_a   1.000
_cell.length_b   1.000
_cell.length_c   1.000
_cell.angle_alpha   90.00
_cell.angle_beta   90.00
_cell.angle_gamma   90.00
#
_symmetry.space_group_name_H-M   'P 1'
#
loop_
_entity.id
_entity.type
_entity.pdbx_description
1 polymer ?
#
loop_
_entity_poly.entity_id
_entity_poly.type
_entity_poly.pdbx_seq_one_letter_code
_entity_poly.pdbx_strand_id
1 'polypeptide(L)'
;MKNRSYLVWLLLLGFILPITAQQQMQPLPIDPKVRYGKLANGLTYYIRHNEQPKERADFYIAQRVGSMQEEDNQAGLAHFLEHMAFNGTKNFPGHGIDDFTESVGIRGGENLNAYTSFDETVYMIMNAPVNRREVVDSCLLILHDWSGFIALEDSAIEKERGVIREEWRTRQDAQARLWEQQLPKMFPGSRYANRMPIGSIDVINNFKYDEIRAYYKKWYRPDLQAVIIVGDVDVDQVENSLKQMFTDIPKPVNPAERVLHQVPDNDLPLVSVATDKEASNTILYLFYKHDKLPRDLYATPMGLVMDYIRNVAS
;
A
#
# COMPACT_ATOMS: atom_id res chain seq x y z
N MET A 1 25.38 -17.43 67.15
CA MET A 1 24.20 -17.09 66.36
C MET A 1 24.39 -15.75 65.55
N LYS A 2 25.60 -15.41 65.08
CA LYS A 2 25.84 -14.13 64.35
C LYS A 2 26.14 -14.27 62.85
N ASN A 3 26.26 -15.49 62.33
CA ASN A 3 26.65 -15.69 60.90
C ASN A 3 25.51 -16.02 59.96
N ARG A 4 24.26 -16.11 60.41
CA ARG A 4 23.11 -16.39 59.53
C ARG A 4 22.51 -15.13 58.86
N SER A 5 22.70 -13.97 59.45
CA SER A 5 22.15 -12.71 58.92
C SER A 5 22.89 -12.19 57.69
N TYR A 6 24.19 -12.44 57.58
CA TYR A 6 24.97 -11.98 56.41
C TYR A 6 24.71 -12.79 55.15
N LEU A 7 24.31 -14.06 55.29
CA LEU A 7 24.01 -14.89 54.13
C LEU A 7 22.68 -14.49 53.47
N VAL A 8 21.70 -14.01 54.23
CA VAL A 8 20.42 -13.51 53.74
C VAL A 8 20.62 -12.19 53.01
N TRP A 9 21.50 -11.31 53.50
CA TRP A 9 21.79 -10.04 52.84
C TRP A 9 22.58 -10.22 51.52
N LEU A 10 23.47 -11.20 51.46
CA LEU A 10 24.18 -11.56 50.21
C LEU A 10 23.26 -12.19 49.17
N LEU A 11 22.24 -12.94 49.56
CA LEU A 11 21.23 -13.49 48.67
C LEU A 11 20.26 -12.42 48.16
N LEU A 12 19.96 -11.38 48.97
CA LEU A 12 19.12 -10.25 48.59
C LEU A 12 19.87 -9.25 47.67
N LEU A 13 21.19 -9.10 47.84
CA LEU A 13 22.02 -8.28 46.92
C LEU A 13 22.26 -8.96 45.56
N GLY A 14 22.17 -10.29 45.48
CA GLY A 14 22.26 -11.04 44.24
C GLY A 14 21.02 -10.89 43.32
N PHE A 15 19.89 -10.40 43.85
CA PHE A 15 18.65 -10.16 43.09
C PHE A 15 18.46 -8.72 42.61
N ILE A 16 19.38 -7.80 42.93
CA ILE A 16 19.39 -6.43 42.45
C ILE A 16 20.49 -6.26 41.39
N LEU A 17 20.73 -7.25 40.60
CA LEU A 17 21.33 -7.00 39.29
C LEU A 17 20.22 -6.41 38.42
N PRO A 18 20.36 -5.17 37.94
CA PRO A 18 19.38 -4.64 37.01
C PRO A 18 19.38 -5.59 35.81
N ILE A 19 18.25 -6.22 35.55
CA ILE A 19 17.94 -6.81 34.25
C ILE A 19 17.80 -5.63 33.27
N THR A 20 18.88 -4.93 33.04
CA THR A 20 19.02 -3.88 32.01
C THR A 20 19.96 -4.38 30.92
N ALA A 21 19.70 -5.57 30.47
CA ALA A 21 20.14 -5.96 29.15
C ALA A 21 18.86 -6.37 28.37
N GLN A 22 17.93 -5.46 28.26
CA GLN A 22 17.12 -5.42 27.06
C GLN A 22 18.14 -5.10 25.95
N GLN A 23 18.80 -6.14 25.49
CA GLN A 23 19.72 -6.08 24.37
C GLN A 23 18.87 -5.55 23.22
N GLN A 24 19.02 -4.26 22.95
CA GLN A 24 18.30 -3.62 21.85
C GLN A 24 18.68 -4.42 20.63
N MET A 25 17.73 -5.23 20.14
CA MET A 25 18.00 -6.12 19.03
C MET A 25 18.41 -5.28 17.84
N GLN A 26 19.61 -5.54 17.34
CA GLN A 26 20.13 -4.82 16.18
C GLN A 26 19.23 -5.09 14.98
N PRO A 27 18.87 -4.04 14.24
CA PRO A 27 18.17 -4.22 12.97
C PRO A 27 18.95 -5.14 12.04
N LEU A 28 18.24 -5.94 11.28
CA LEU A 28 18.85 -6.70 10.20
C LEU A 28 19.52 -5.73 9.22
N PRO A 29 20.69 -6.09 8.69
CA PRO A 29 21.35 -5.23 7.71
C PRO A 29 20.48 -5.12 6.45
N ILE A 30 20.36 -3.91 5.93
CA ILE A 30 19.74 -3.69 4.61
C ILE A 30 20.65 -4.34 3.56
N ASP A 31 20.07 -5.01 2.56
CA ASP A 31 20.83 -5.54 1.43
C ASP A 31 21.67 -4.39 0.81
N PRO A 32 23.01 -4.46 0.85
CA PRO A 32 23.88 -3.39 0.34
C PRO A 32 23.75 -3.17 -1.17
N LYS A 33 23.11 -4.09 -1.88
CA LYS A 33 22.81 -3.96 -3.30
C LYS A 33 21.55 -3.14 -3.58
N VAL A 34 20.76 -2.79 -2.57
CA VAL A 34 19.62 -1.89 -2.71
C VAL A 34 20.10 -0.44 -2.67
N ARG A 35 19.97 0.27 -3.77
CA ARG A 35 20.11 1.71 -3.83
C ARG A 35 18.85 2.36 -3.27
N TYR A 36 18.98 2.95 -2.10
CA TYR A 36 17.91 3.68 -1.41
C TYR A 36 18.20 5.17 -1.42
N GLY A 37 17.17 5.98 -1.62
CA GLY A 37 17.29 7.42 -1.50
C GLY A 37 15.96 8.12 -1.30
N LYS A 38 16.04 9.42 -1.00
CA LYS A 38 14.89 10.30 -0.87
C LYS A 38 15.17 11.60 -1.61
N LEU A 39 14.25 11.98 -2.50
CA LEU A 39 14.35 13.24 -3.26
C LEU A 39 14.03 14.45 -2.36
N ALA A 40 14.45 15.64 -2.79
CA ALA A 40 14.21 16.88 -2.05
C ALA A 40 12.73 17.19 -1.83
N ASN A 41 11.84 16.73 -2.73
CA ASN A 41 10.39 16.86 -2.61
C ASN A 41 9.75 15.86 -1.64
N GLY A 42 10.51 14.87 -1.17
CA GLY A 42 10.04 13.87 -0.19
C GLY A 42 9.79 12.48 -0.75
N LEU A 43 9.81 12.29 -2.08
CA LEU A 43 9.64 10.99 -2.71
C LEU A 43 10.79 10.05 -2.35
N THR A 44 10.44 8.84 -1.95
CA THR A 44 11.40 7.78 -1.62
C THR A 44 11.61 6.88 -2.85
N TYR A 45 12.81 6.34 -3.03
CA TYR A 45 13.06 5.36 -4.09
C TYR A 45 13.93 4.20 -3.61
N TYR A 46 13.71 3.04 -4.23
CA TYR A 46 14.48 1.82 -4.06
C TYR A 46 14.80 1.26 -5.45
N ILE A 47 16.08 1.02 -5.72
CA ILE A 47 16.51 0.43 -6.98
C ILE A 47 17.41 -0.77 -6.67
N ARG A 48 17.10 -1.93 -7.25
CA ARG A 48 17.85 -3.17 -7.02
C ARG A 48 18.13 -3.85 -8.34
N HIS A 49 19.42 -3.97 -8.68
CA HIS A 49 19.81 -4.80 -9.83
C HIS A 49 19.55 -6.29 -9.54
N ASN A 50 18.87 -6.95 -10.48
CA ASN A 50 18.61 -8.39 -10.47
C ASN A 50 18.51 -8.89 -11.91
N GLU A 51 19.45 -9.71 -12.34
CA GLU A 51 19.53 -10.23 -13.73
C GLU A 51 18.67 -11.49 -13.99
N GLN A 52 17.76 -11.82 -13.09
CA GLN A 52 16.83 -12.94 -13.21
C GLN A 52 15.38 -12.47 -13.11
N PRO A 53 14.59 -12.54 -14.19
CA PRO A 53 14.96 -12.91 -15.56
C PRO A 53 15.81 -11.84 -16.27
N LYS A 54 16.68 -12.28 -17.18
CA LYS A 54 17.57 -11.40 -17.91
C LYS A 54 16.79 -10.43 -18.81
N GLU A 55 17.28 -9.18 -18.93
CA GLU A 55 16.68 -8.11 -19.74
C GLU A 55 15.23 -7.80 -19.35
N ARG A 56 14.89 -8.01 -18.08
CA ARG A 56 13.56 -7.74 -17.52
C ARG A 56 13.65 -6.93 -16.22
N ALA A 57 12.68 -6.07 -16.01
CA ALA A 57 12.54 -5.35 -14.75
C ALA A 57 11.08 -5.06 -14.41
N ASP A 58 10.86 -4.87 -13.12
CA ASP A 58 9.60 -4.45 -12.54
C ASP A 58 9.72 -3.01 -12.04
N PHE A 59 8.69 -2.22 -12.30
CA PHE A 59 8.57 -0.82 -11.92
C PHE A 59 7.29 -0.62 -11.12
N TYR A 60 7.43 -0.11 -9.91
CA TYR A 60 6.30 0.17 -9.02
C TYR A 60 6.31 1.61 -8.54
N ILE A 61 5.13 2.19 -8.38
CA ILE A 61 4.92 3.34 -7.52
C ILE A 61 3.86 3.01 -6.48
N ALA A 62 4.26 3.08 -5.21
CA ALA A 62 3.38 2.85 -4.07
C ALA A 62 2.97 4.18 -3.46
N GLN A 63 1.66 4.38 -3.33
CA GLN A 63 1.04 5.47 -2.59
C GLN A 63 0.66 4.96 -1.21
N ARG A 64 1.10 5.64 -0.14
CA ARG A 64 0.62 5.37 1.23
C ARG A 64 -0.75 6.00 1.46
N VAL A 65 -1.67 5.75 0.52
CA VAL A 65 -2.99 6.36 0.43
C VAL A 65 -3.95 5.30 -0.13
N GLY A 66 -5.07 5.14 0.53
CA GLY A 66 -6.13 4.21 0.13
C GLY A 66 -7.48 4.70 0.62
N SER A 67 -8.44 3.80 0.77
CA SER A 67 -9.81 4.16 1.17
C SER A 67 -9.93 4.79 2.55
N MET A 68 -8.95 4.57 3.45
CA MET A 68 -8.93 5.18 4.78
C MET A 68 -8.75 6.71 4.77
N GLN A 69 -8.24 7.27 3.68
CA GLN A 69 -8.05 8.72 3.50
C GLN A 69 -9.26 9.42 2.88
N GLU A 70 -10.30 8.67 2.51
CA GLU A 70 -11.53 9.22 1.94
C GLU A 70 -12.40 9.89 3.00
N GLU A 71 -13.04 10.98 2.67
CA GLU A 71 -14.18 11.51 3.44
C GLU A 71 -15.44 10.67 3.16
N ASP A 72 -16.54 10.89 3.91
CA ASP A 72 -17.74 10.05 3.73
C ASP A 72 -18.39 10.20 2.34
N ASN A 73 -18.31 11.39 1.75
CA ASN A 73 -18.76 11.67 0.38
C ASN A 73 -17.76 11.25 -0.71
N GLN A 74 -16.64 10.64 -0.32
CA GLN A 74 -15.57 10.17 -1.19
C GLN A 74 -15.42 8.65 -1.19
N ALA A 75 -16.33 7.90 -0.54
CA ALA A 75 -16.21 6.46 -0.41
C ALA A 75 -16.18 5.74 -1.77
N GLY A 76 -15.00 5.22 -2.14
CA GLY A 76 -14.67 4.58 -3.41
C GLY A 76 -13.82 5.44 -4.36
N LEU A 77 -13.51 6.71 -4.01
CA LEU A 77 -12.73 7.56 -4.89
C LEU A 77 -11.24 7.20 -4.93
N ALA A 78 -10.71 6.53 -3.91
CA ALA A 78 -9.35 5.97 -3.95
C ALA A 78 -9.21 4.93 -5.07
N HIS A 79 -10.15 4.00 -5.16
CA HIS A 79 -10.21 2.98 -6.19
C HIS A 79 -10.58 3.59 -7.56
N PHE A 80 -11.50 4.53 -7.60
CA PHE A 80 -11.83 5.24 -8.83
C PHE A 80 -10.61 5.98 -9.41
N LEU A 81 -9.80 6.61 -8.55
CA LEU A 81 -8.59 7.28 -8.96
C LEU A 81 -7.53 6.30 -9.50
N GLU A 82 -7.48 5.09 -8.96
CA GLU A 82 -6.64 4.02 -9.51
C GLU A 82 -6.98 3.75 -10.98
N HIS A 83 -8.25 3.59 -11.33
CA HIS A 83 -8.71 3.41 -12.70
C HIS A 83 -8.37 4.63 -13.57
N MET A 84 -8.54 5.83 -13.04
CA MET A 84 -8.23 7.06 -13.78
C MET A 84 -6.76 7.19 -14.15
N ALA A 85 -5.85 6.53 -13.45
CA ALA A 85 -4.43 6.53 -13.78
C ALA A 85 -4.12 5.85 -15.14
N PHE A 86 -5.05 5.03 -15.65
CA PHE A 86 -4.96 4.40 -16.98
C PHE A 86 -5.79 5.12 -18.05
N ASN A 87 -6.61 6.10 -17.64
CA ASN A 87 -7.50 6.87 -18.54
C ASN A 87 -6.90 8.20 -19.02
N GLY A 88 -5.59 8.35 -18.91
CA GLY A 88 -4.84 9.50 -19.41
C GLY A 88 -4.03 10.22 -18.35
N THR A 89 -2.83 10.57 -18.76
CA THR A 89 -1.88 11.37 -17.98
C THR A 89 -1.27 12.47 -18.84
N LYS A 90 -0.45 13.32 -18.23
CA LYS A 90 0.20 14.45 -18.92
C LYS A 90 0.97 14.04 -20.19
N ASN A 91 1.77 12.97 -20.10
CA ASN A 91 2.62 12.51 -21.18
C ASN A 91 2.01 11.35 -21.99
N PHE A 92 0.97 10.71 -21.47
CA PHE A 92 0.25 9.61 -22.09
C PHE A 92 -1.25 9.92 -22.08
N PRO A 93 -1.75 10.77 -22.98
CA PRO A 93 -3.18 11.15 -23.02
C PRO A 93 -4.05 9.96 -23.46
N GLY A 94 -5.25 9.90 -22.92
CA GLY A 94 -6.22 8.85 -23.24
C GLY A 94 -5.69 7.46 -22.89
N HIS A 95 -5.60 6.57 -23.86
CA HIS A 95 -5.07 5.20 -23.70
C HIS A 95 -3.58 5.09 -24.00
N GLY A 96 -2.83 6.19 -23.96
CA GLY A 96 -1.42 6.22 -24.34
C GLY A 96 -0.50 5.32 -23.51
N ILE A 97 -0.85 5.00 -22.24
CA ILE A 97 -0.11 4.03 -21.43
C ILE A 97 -0.33 2.62 -21.97
N ASP A 98 -1.57 2.23 -22.26
CA ASP A 98 -1.90 0.92 -22.83
C ASP A 98 -1.24 0.75 -24.19
N ASP A 99 -1.38 1.74 -25.10
CA ASP A 99 -0.77 1.72 -26.43
C ASP A 99 0.75 1.55 -26.38
N PHE A 100 1.41 2.30 -25.48
CA PHE A 100 2.87 2.15 -25.30
C PHE A 100 3.22 0.77 -24.75
N THR A 101 2.59 0.32 -23.68
CA THR A 101 2.93 -0.94 -23.01
C THR A 101 2.68 -2.15 -23.93
N GLU A 102 1.57 -2.17 -24.67
CA GLU A 102 1.29 -3.20 -25.68
C GLU A 102 2.34 -3.20 -26.79
N SER A 103 2.78 -2.03 -27.25
CA SER A 103 3.81 -1.90 -28.33
C SER A 103 5.14 -2.51 -27.96
N VAL A 104 5.44 -2.66 -26.66
CA VAL A 104 6.66 -3.26 -26.13
C VAL A 104 6.45 -4.64 -25.51
N GLY A 105 5.25 -5.21 -25.64
CA GLY A 105 4.91 -6.56 -25.19
C GLY A 105 4.57 -6.68 -23.71
N ILE A 106 4.23 -5.58 -23.05
CA ILE A 106 3.68 -5.54 -21.70
C ILE A 106 2.16 -5.63 -21.81
N ARG A 107 1.55 -6.63 -21.16
CA ARG A 107 0.11 -6.91 -21.29
C ARG A 107 -0.68 -6.35 -20.12
N GLY A 108 -1.79 -5.67 -20.43
CA GLY A 108 -2.76 -5.22 -19.44
C GLY A 108 -3.33 -6.37 -18.62
N GLY A 109 -3.53 -6.16 -17.32
CA GLY A 109 -4.03 -7.16 -16.38
C GLY A 109 -3.02 -8.21 -15.94
N GLU A 110 -2.02 -8.53 -16.77
CA GLU A 110 -0.95 -9.49 -16.43
C GLU A 110 0.31 -8.76 -15.93
N ASN A 111 0.81 -7.82 -16.72
CA ASN A 111 2.08 -7.12 -16.47
C ASN A 111 1.88 -5.64 -16.13
N LEU A 112 0.85 -5.01 -16.68
CA LEU A 112 0.42 -3.67 -16.32
C LEU A 112 -0.80 -3.81 -15.42
N ASN A 113 -0.70 -3.39 -14.15
CA ASN A 113 -1.75 -3.58 -13.16
C ASN A 113 -1.68 -2.54 -12.05
N ALA A 114 -2.72 -2.50 -11.21
CA ALA A 114 -2.75 -1.73 -9.98
C ALA A 114 -3.67 -2.40 -8.95
N TYR A 115 -3.60 -1.95 -7.73
CA TYR A 115 -4.60 -2.27 -6.71
C TYR A 115 -4.74 -1.15 -5.69
N THR A 116 -5.93 -1.02 -5.15
CA THR A 116 -6.25 -0.14 -4.01
C THR A 116 -6.65 -0.96 -2.80
N SER A 117 -6.04 -0.66 -1.67
CA SER A 117 -6.36 -1.21 -0.36
C SER A 117 -6.86 -0.13 0.59
N PHE A 118 -7.03 -0.47 1.87
CA PHE A 118 -7.40 0.50 2.90
C PHE A 118 -6.37 1.61 3.07
N ASP A 119 -5.08 1.27 3.09
CA ASP A 119 -3.99 2.15 3.47
C ASP A 119 -3.00 2.48 2.35
N GLU A 120 -3.16 1.86 1.19
CA GLU A 120 -2.24 2.00 0.06
C GLU A 120 -2.91 1.79 -1.28
N THR A 121 -2.32 2.41 -2.31
CA THR A 121 -2.59 2.14 -3.73
C THR A 121 -1.26 1.92 -4.41
N VAL A 122 -1.14 0.85 -5.19
CA VAL A 122 0.11 0.50 -5.87
C VAL A 122 -0.15 0.31 -7.35
N TYR A 123 0.63 0.99 -8.17
CA TYR A 123 0.68 0.81 -9.62
C TYR A 123 1.93 0.07 -10.01
N MET A 124 1.84 -0.80 -10.99
CA MET A 124 2.94 -1.68 -11.34
C MET A 124 3.03 -1.96 -12.85
N ILE A 125 4.26 -1.94 -13.34
CA ILE A 125 4.64 -2.41 -14.66
C ILE A 125 5.62 -3.55 -14.42
N MET A 126 5.18 -4.78 -14.61
CA MET A 126 5.96 -5.97 -14.30
C MET A 126 6.54 -6.61 -15.56
N ASN A 127 7.68 -7.25 -15.40
CA ASN A 127 8.35 -8.00 -16.48
C ASN A 127 8.59 -7.16 -17.76
N ALA A 128 8.83 -5.86 -17.61
CA ALA A 128 9.10 -4.96 -18.74
C ALA A 128 10.42 -5.33 -19.44
N PRO A 129 10.49 -5.29 -20.80
CA PRO A 129 11.73 -5.53 -21.51
C PRO A 129 12.68 -4.33 -21.40
N VAL A 130 13.80 -4.50 -20.71
CA VAL A 130 14.76 -3.41 -20.41
C VAL A 130 16.05 -3.46 -21.25
N ASN A 131 16.07 -4.24 -22.30
CA ASN A 131 17.17 -4.29 -23.27
C ASN A 131 17.28 -3.03 -24.14
N ARG A 132 16.29 -2.13 -24.09
CA ARG A 132 16.26 -0.83 -24.77
C ARG A 132 16.08 0.27 -23.75
N ARG A 133 16.95 1.28 -23.80
CA ARG A 133 16.93 2.42 -22.88
C ARG A 133 15.61 3.18 -22.91
N GLU A 134 15.03 3.37 -24.08
CA GLU A 134 13.78 4.09 -24.29
C GLU A 134 12.61 3.46 -23.54
N VAL A 135 12.61 2.12 -23.38
CA VAL A 135 11.57 1.42 -22.64
C VAL A 135 11.71 1.71 -21.13
N VAL A 136 12.93 1.69 -20.60
CA VAL A 136 13.21 2.04 -19.20
C VAL A 136 12.78 3.47 -18.91
N ASP A 137 13.18 4.41 -19.77
CA ASP A 137 12.86 5.84 -19.59
C ASP A 137 11.34 6.09 -19.73
N SER A 138 10.63 5.37 -20.61
CA SER A 138 9.17 5.44 -20.71
C SER A 138 8.46 4.83 -19.51
N CYS A 139 8.92 3.70 -18.98
CA CYS A 139 8.38 3.15 -17.73
C CYS A 139 8.56 4.12 -16.56
N LEU A 140 9.74 4.75 -16.45
CA LEU A 140 9.97 5.80 -15.44
C LEU A 140 9.04 7.01 -15.63
N LEU A 141 8.78 7.41 -16.89
CA LEU A 141 7.87 8.51 -17.21
C LEU A 141 6.42 8.17 -16.86
N ILE A 142 6.00 6.93 -17.02
CA ILE A 142 4.69 6.47 -16.56
C ILE A 142 4.59 6.57 -15.02
N LEU A 143 5.61 6.09 -14.28
CA LEU A 143 5.63 6.24 -12.82
C LEU A 143 5.61 7.71 -12.39
N HIS A 144 6.32 8.58 -13.10
CA HIS A 144 6.31 10.02 -12.88
C HIS A 144 4.90 10.59 -13.05
N ASP A 145 4.21 10.23 -14.12
CA ASP A 145 2.87 10.71 -14.39
C ASP A 145 1.85 10.18 -13.37
N TRP A 146 1.95 8.94 -12.97
CA TRP A 146 1.16 8.37 -11.87
C TRP A 146 1.43 9.04 -10.52
N SER A 147 2.63 9.58 -10.32
CA SER A 147 2.98 10.30 -9.10
C SER A 147 2.20 11.60 -8.93
N GLY A 148 2.03 12.40 -10.02
CA GLY A 148 1.48 13.74 -9.86
C GLY A 148 0.77 14.33 -11.08
N PHE A 149 0.54 13.56 -12.17
CA PHE A 149 0.08 14.09 -13.45
C PHE A 149 -1.03 13.27 -14.11
N ILE A 150 -1.90 12.65 -13.32
CA ILE A 150 -3.14 12.00 -13.79
C ILE A 150 -4.09 13.11 -14.28
N ALA A 151 -4.65 12.96 -15.49
CA ALA A 151 -5.37 14.03 -16.16
C ALA A 151 -6.74 14.37 -15.54
N LEU A 152 -7.51 13.38 -15.09
CA LEU A 152 -8.85 13.53 -14.49
C LEU A 152 -9.81 14.38 -15.33
N GLU A 153 -9.88 14.09 -16.62
CA GLU A 153 -10.79 14.73 -17.57
C GLU A 153 -12.24 14.38 -17.26
N ASP A 154 -13.17 15.34 -17.31
CA ASP A 154 -14.60 15.13 -16.99
C ASP A 154 -15.21 13.99 -17.81
N SER A 155 -14.92 13.95 -19.10
CA SER A 155 -15.43 12.92 -20.01
C SER A 155 -14.90 11.52 -19.68
N ALA A 156 -13.63 11.43 -19.28
CA ALA A 156 -13.03 10.16 -18.86
C ALA A 156 -13.59 9.68 -17.52
N ILE A 157 -13.77 10.58 -16.54
CA ILE A 157 -14.41 10.27 -15.26
C ILE A 157 -15.83 9.74 -15.50
N GLU A 158 -16.62 10.39 -16.36
CA GLU A 158 -18.00 9.96 -16.60
C GLU A 158 -18.07 8.60 -17.30
N LYS A 159 -17.16 8.32 -18.24
CA LYS A 159 -17.05 7.01 -18.89
C LYS A 159 -16.65 5.93 -17.86
N GLU A 160 -15.68 6.22 -17.00
CA GLU A 160 -15.16 5.27 -16.02
C GLU A 160 -16.18 4.95 -14.93
N ARG A 161 -17.07 5.90 -14.61
CA ARG A 161 -18.20 5.65 -13.67
C ARG A 161 -19.02 4.42 -14.05
N GLY A 162 -19.22 4.20 -15.35
CA GLY A 162 -19.91 3.01 -15.86
C GLY A 162 -19.14 1.71 -15.58
N VAL A 163 -17.82 1.76 -15.74
CA VAL A 163 -16.94 0.59 -15.51
C VAL A 163 -16.91 0.23 -14.02
N ILE A 164 -16.66 1.20 -13.14
CA ILE A 164 -16.64 0.99 -11.68
C ILE A 164 -17.98 0.48 -11.17
N ARG A 165 -19.09 1.02 -11.68
CA ARG A 165 -20.44 0.54 -11.32
C ARG A 165 -20.67 -0.92 -11.70
N GLU A 166 -20.20 -1.32 -12.88
CA GLU A 166 -20.30 -2.73 -13.33
C GLU A 166 -19.38 -3.62 -12.50
N GLU A 167 -18.19 -3.19 -12.18
CA GLU A 167 -17.29 -3.90 -11.27
C GLU A 167 -17.91 -4.06 -9.88
N TRP A 168 -18.48 -3.00 -9.32
CA TRP A 168 -19.20 -3.05 -8.05
C TRP A 168 -20.32 -4.12 -8.11
N ARG A 169 -21.10 -4.12 -9.18
CA ARG A 169 -22.19 -5.08 -9.39
C ARG A 169 -21.69 -6.52 -9.45
N THR A 170 -20.61 -6.78 -10.16
CA THR A 170 -20.06 -8.14 -10.33
C THR A 170 -19.37 -8.66 -9.08
N ARG A 171 -18.86 -7.78 -8.24
CA ARG A 171 -18.25 -8.14 -6.93
C ARG A 171 -19.29 -8.36 -5.81
N GLN A 172 -20.59 -8.15 -6.05
CA GLN A 172 -21.66 -8.36 -5.07
C GLN A 172 -22.12 -9.82 -5.05
N ASP A 173 -21.20 -10.78 -4.92
CA ASP A 173 -21.52 -12.17 -4.66
C ASP A 173 -21.91 -12.43 -3.19
N ALA A 174 -22.35 -13.64 -2.88
CA ALA A 174 -22.75 -14.02 -1.52
C ALA A 174 -21.62 -13.82 -0.51
N GLN A 175 -20.38 -14.11 -0.89
CA GLN A 175 -19.23 -13.98 -0.01
C GLN A 175 -18.92 -12.51 0.32
N ALA A 176 -18.95 -11.64 -0.68
CA ALA A 176 -18.76 -10.21 -0.48
C ALA A 176 -19.85 -9.61 0.43
N ARG A 177 -21.13 -9.94 0.17
CA ARG A 177 -22.24 -9.46 1.01
C ARG A 177 -22.15 -9.97 2.45
N LEU A 178 -21.74 -11.22 2.66
CA LEU A 178 -21.51 -11.79 4.00
C LEU A 178 -20.35 -11.09 4.70
N TRP A 179 -19.27 -10.78 3.97
CA TRP A 179 -18.12 -10.07 4.50
C TRP A 179 -18.49 -8.65 4.95
N GLU A 180 -19.17 -7.89 4.09
CA GLU A 180 -19.63 -6.53 4.38
C GLU A 180 -20.55 -6.48 5.62
N GLN A 181 -21.47 -7.46 5.77
CA GLN A 181 -22.32 -7.55 6.96
C GLN A 181 -21.54 -7.76 8.27
N GLN A 182 -20.38 -8.40 8.19
CA GLN A 182 -19.57 -8.75 9.35
C GLN A 182 -18.56 -7.64 9.75
N LEU A 183 -18.11 -6.82 8.81
CA LEU A 183 -17.09 -5.79 9.07
C LEU A 183 -17.38 -4.89 10.29
N PRO A 184 -18.62 -4.36 10.50
CA PRO A 184 -18.93 -3.55 11.66
C PRO A 184 -18.82 -4.30 13.01
N LYS A 185 -18.98 -5.62 12.97
CA LYS A 185 -18.81 -6.47 14.15
C LYS A 185 -17.35 -6.85 14.38
N MET A 186 -16.58 -7.04 13.31
CA MET A 186 -15.15 -7.35 13.37
C MET A 186 -14.33 -6.14 13.82
N PHE A 187 -14.73 -4.95 13.38
CA PHE A 187 -14.00 -3.70 13.61
C PHE A 187 -14.87 -2.62 14.27
N PRO A 188 -15.50 -2.91 15.43
CA PRO A 188 -16.40 -1.95 16.08
C PRO A 188 -15.64 -0.69 16.48
N GLY A 189 -16.23 0.48 16.17
CA GLY A 189 -15.61 1.76 16.46
C GLY A 189 -14.42 2.14 15.60
N SER A 190 -14.04 1.31 14.65
CA SER A 190 -12.96 1.60 13.70
C SER A 190 -13.49 2.02 12.34
N ARG A 191 -12.73 2.87 11.65
CA ARG A 191 -13.02 3.29 10.28
C ARG A 191 -12.93 2.13 9.27
N TYR A 192 -12.15 1.09 9.56
CA TYR A 192 -12.10 -0.14 8.75
C TYR A 192 -13.44 -0.84 8.58
N ALA A 193 -14.39 -0.61 9.51
CA ALA A 193 -15.73 -1.17 9.45
C ALA A 193 -16.57 -0.72 8.23
N ASN A 194 -16.24 0.44 7.63
CA ASN A 194 -17.07 1.07 6.60
C ASN A 194 -16.26 1.76 5.48
N ARG A 195 -15.03 1.33 5.25
CA ARG A 195 -14.14 1.90 4.22
C ARG A 195 -13.59 0.86 3.26
N MET A 196 -14.45 -0.08 2.83
CA MET A 196 -14.06 -1.00 1.75
C MET A 196 -13.63 -0.22 0.52
N PRO A 197 -12.51 -0.58 -0.12
CA PRO A 197 -11.99 0.15 -1.29
C PRO A 197 -12.95 0.25 -2.46
N ILE A 198 -13.81 -0.75 -2.66
CA ILE A 198 -14.85 -0.71 -3.71
C ILE A 198 -15.85 0.44 -3.52
N GLY A 199 -15.98 0.95 -2.29
CA GLY A 199 -16.74 2.13 -1.95
C GLY A 199 -18.24 1.97 -1.93
N SER A 200 -18.93 3.12 -1.97
CA SER A 200 -20.39 3.22 -1.97
C SER A 200 -20.91 3.47 -3.38
N ILE A 201 -21.84 2.65 -3.82
CA ILE A 201 -22.47 2.82 -5.13
C ILE A 201 -23.19 4.18 -5.26
N ASP A 202 -23.74 4.69 -4.16
CA ASP A 202 -24.40 5.99 -4.14
C ASP A 202 -23.39 7.13 -4.36
N VAL A 203 -22.21 7.04 -3.73
CA VAL A 203 -21.12 7.99 -3.95
C VAL A 203 -20.61 7.87 -5.39
N ILE A 204 -20.31 6.67 -5.86
CA ILE A 204 -19.82 6.43 -7.23
C ILE A 204 -20.77 7.01 -8.28
N ASN A 205 -22.08 6.88 -8.08
CA ASN A 205 -23.08 7.42 -9.01
C ASN A 205 -23.20 8.95 -8.99
N ASN A 206 -22.91 9.60 -7.86
CA ASN A 206 -23.32 10.98 -7.64
C ASN A 206 -22.17 11.93 -7.30
N PHE A 207 -20.92 11.46 -7.06
CA PHE A 207 -19.82 12.36 -6.73
C PHE A 207 -19.58 13.38 -7.86
N LYS A 208 -19.20 14.59 -7.47
CA LYS A 208 -18.81 15.65 -8.40
C LYS A 208 -17.35 15.50 -8.79
N TYR A 209 -17.02 15.83 -10.03
CA TYR A 209 -15.65 15.71 -10.55
C TYR A 209 -14.60 16.42 -9.68
N ASP A 210 -14.97 17.53 -9.05
CA ASP A 210 -14.08 18.24 -8.15
C ASP A 210 -13.78 17.47 -6.84
N GLU A 211 -14.61 16.51 -6.45
CA GLU A 211 -14.38 15.68 -5.25
C GLU A 211 -13.21 14.69 -5.46
N ILE A 212 -13.15 14.06 -6.62
CA ILE A 212 -11.99 13.17 -6.95
C ILE A 212 -10.72 14.01 -7.16
N ARG A 213 -10.83 15.19 -7.79
CA ARG A 213 -9.70 16.10 -7.95
C ARG A 213 -9.20 16.62 -6.60
N ALA A 214 -10.11 16.91 -5.66
CA ALA A 214 -9.75 17.34 -4.31
C ALA A 214 -9.03 16.20 -3.55
N TYR A 215 -9.53 14.96 -3.67
CA TYR A 215 -8.88 13.79 -3.10
C TYR A 215 -7.47 13.60 -3.67
N TYR A 216 -7.34 13.63 -5.00
CA TYR A 216 -6.06 13.52 -5.70
C TYR A 216 -5.07 14.59 -5.24
N LYS A 217 -5.45 15.86 -5.30
CA LYS A 217 -4.61 16.98 -4.87
C LYS A 217 -4.18 16.93 -3.41
N LYS A 218 -5.04 16.40 -2.54
CA LYS A 218 -4.78 16.28 -1.09
C LYS A 218 -3.79 15.17 -0.78
N TRP A 219 -3.87 14.03 -1.50
CA TRP A 219 -3.25 12.80 -1.09
C TRP A 219 -2.14 12.28 -2.01
N TYR A 220 -2.19 12.56 -3.34
CA TYR A 220 -1.13 12.15 -4.27
C TYR A 220 0.03 13.15 -4.23
N ARG A 221 0.93 12.91 -3.32
CA ARG A 221 2.06 13.80 -3.05
C ARG A 221 3.32 13.01 -2.69
N PRO A 222 4.51 13.53 -3.07
CA PRO A 222 5.76 12.78 -3.04
C PRO A 222 6.18 12.29 -1.64
N ASP A 223 5.79 12.97 -0.55
CA ASP A 223 6.11 12.54 0.81
C ASP A 223 5.35 11.27 1.26
N LEU A 224 4.30 10.89 0.52
CA LEU A 224 3.54 9.64 0.72
C LEU A 224 3.84 8.59 -0.36
N GLN A 225 4.83 8.81 -1.21
CA GLN A 225 5.12 7.95 -2.36
C GLN A 225 6.48 7.26 -2.26
N ALA A 226 6.54 6.08 -2.84
CA ALA A 226 7.80 5.37 -3.07
C ALA A 226 7.83 4.76 -4.47
N VAL A 227 8.93 4.97 -5.19
CA VAL A 227 9.24 4.29 -6.46
C VAL A 227 10.16 3.11 -6.16
N ILE A 228 9.81 1.93 -6.67
CA ILE A 228 10.59 0.70 -6.51
C ILE A 228 10.89 0.13 -7.90
N ILE A 229 12.16 -0.13 -8.19
CA ILE A 229 12.60 -0.69 -9.45
C ILE A 229 13.52 -1.87 -9.17
N VAL A 230 13.15 -3.05 -9.70
CA VAL A 230 13.91 -4.28 -9.49
C VAL A 230 14.04 -5.01 -10.82
N GLY A 231 15.24 -5.33 -11.23
CA GLY A 231 15.48 -6.09 -12.45
C GLY A 231 16.85 -5.88 -13.05
N ASP A 232 17.01 -6.31 -14.30
CA ASP A 232 18.26 -6.25 -15.04
C ASP A 232 18.51 -4.84 -15.61
N VAL A 233 18.71 -3.87 -14.70
CA VAL A 233 18.90 -2.45 -15.01
C VAL A 233 20.23 -1.94 -14.46
N ASP A 234 20.78 -0.93 -15.11
CA ASP A 234 21.89 -0.14 -14.57
C ASP A 234 21.35 0.82 -13.48
N VAL A 235 21.73 0.54 -12.23
CA VAL A 235 21.24 1.27 -11.03
C VAL A 235 21.59 2.75 -11.10
N ASP A 236 22.80 3.10 -11.54
CA ASP A 236 23.25 4.50 -11.57
C ASP A 236 22.52 5.28 -12.66
N GLN A 237 22.31 4.69 -13.82
CA GLN A 237 21.53 5.31 -14.88
C GLN A 237 20.08 5.51 -14.50
N VAL A 238 19.42 4.50 -13.92
CA VAL A 238 18.03 4.59 -13.46
C VAL A 238 17.89 5.64 -12.38
N GLU A 239 18.80 5.67 -11.39
CA GLU A 239 18.78 6.67 -10.33
C GLU A 239 18.93 8.10 -10.88
N ASN A 240 19.82 8.30 -11.84
CA ASN A 240 20.01 9.62 -12.46
C ASN A 240 18.78 10.06 -13.26
N SER A 241 18.18 9.17 -14.06
CA SER A 241 16.93 9.45 -14.78
C SER A 241 15.79 9.80 -13.82
N LEU A 242 15.62 9.01 -12.75
CA LEU A 242 14.60 9.26 -11.73
C LEU A 242 14.81 10.62 -11.06
N LYS A 243 16.03 10.93 -10.63
CA LYS A 243 16.37 12.21 -10.01
C LYS A 243 16.08 13.41 -10.92
N GLN A 244 16.34 13.29 -12.22
CA GLN A 244 16.06 14.34 -13.18
C GLN A 244 14.57 14.50 -13.45
N MET A 245 13.88 13.38 -13.69
CA MET A 245 12.48 13.35 -14.11
C MET A 245 11.51 13.82 -13.01
N PHE A 246 11.73 13.43 -11.76
CA PHE A 246 10.84 13.73 -10.64
C PHE A 246 11.11 15.10 -9.95
N THR A 247 11.95 15.95 -10.51
CA THR A 247 12.26 17.27 -9.96
C THR A 247 11.14 18.29 -10.14
N ASP A 248 10.29 18.13 -11.15
CA ASP A 248 9.16 19.02 -11.44
C ASP A 248 7.95 18.77 -10.52
N ILE A 249 7.96 17.68 -9.75
CA ILE A 249 6.94 17.41 -8.74
C ILE A 249 7.24 18.22 -7.49
N PRO A 250 6.39 19.18 -7.11
CA PRO A 250 6.69 20.08 -6.02
C PRO A 250 6.65 19.38 -4.67
N LYS A 251 7.48 19.85 -3.73
CA LYS A 251 7.36 19.48 -2.33
C LYS A 251 6.03 19.99 -1.77
N PRO A 252 5.25 19.17 -1.06
CA PRO A 252 4.01 19.62 -0.46
C PRO A 252 4.22 20.70 0.59
N VAL A 253 3.35 21.72 0.58
CA VAL A 253 3.35 22.82 1.54
C VAL A 253 2.17 22.63 2.49
N ASN A 254 2.43 22.61 3.80
CA ASN A 254 1.42 22.37 4.83
C ASN A 254 0.51 21.16 4.50
N PRO A 255 1.09 19.98 4.26
CA PRO A 255 0.31 18.83 3.83
C PRO A 255 -0.66 18.36 4.92
N ALA A 256 -1.82 17.86 4.52
CA ALA A 256 -2.75 17.23 5.44
C ALA A 256 -2.07 16.04 6.15
N GLU A 257 -2.31 15.88 7.43
CA GLU A 257 -1.80 14.74 8.19
C GLU A 257 -2.46 13.45 7.73
N ARG A 258 -1.66 12.41 7.51
CA ARG A 258 -2.16 11.07 7.27
C ARG A 258 -2.44 10.39 8.61
N VAL A 259 -3.69 10.43 9.04
CA VAL A 259 -4.13 9.81 10.28
C VAL A 259 -4.09 8.28 10.15
N LEU A 260 -3.51 7.61 11.13
CA LEU A 260 -3.57 6.15 11.28
C LEU A 260 -4.76 5.81 12.19
N HIS A 261 -5.75 5.17 11.61
CA HIS A 261 -6.94 4.74 12.35
C HIS A 261 -6.66 3.44 13.10
N GLN A 262 -7.04 3.42 14.37
CA GLN A 262 -6.88 2.25 15.23
C GLN A 262 -8.05 1.29 15.05
N VAL A 263 -7.79 0.02 15.33
CA VAL A 263 -8.82 -0.99 15.55
C VAL A 263 -8.87 -1.22 17.05
N PRO A 264 -9.94 -0.79 17.76
CA PRO A 264 -10.06 -1.00 19.18
C PRO A 264 -10.00 -2.48 19.54
N ASP A 265 -9.34 -2.79 20.64
CA ASP A 265 -9.37 -4.14 21.21
C ASP A 265 -10.73 -4.43 21.87
N ASN A 266 -10.97 -5.68 22.23
CA ASN A 266 -12.20 -6.13 22.85
C ASN A 266 -11.91 -7.05 24.04
N ASP A 267 -12.53 -6.77 25.18
CA ASP A 267 -12.38 -7.56 26.43
C ASP A 267 -13.08 -8.93 26.34
N LEU A 268 -14.13 -9.02 25.55
CA LEU A 268 -14.93 -10.23 25.38
C LEU A 268 -14.91 -10.66 23.91
N PRO A 269 -15.01 -11.96 23.63
CA PRO A 269 -15.14 -12.45 22.26
C PRO A 269 -16.32 -11.80 21.52
N LEU A 270 -16.07 -11.31 20.32
CA LEU A 270 -17.09 -10.81 19.43
C LEU A 270 -17.60 -11.95 18.57
N VAL A 271 -18.90 -12.13 18.49
CA VAL A 271 -19.54 -13.14 17.68
C VAL A 271 -20.37 -12.46 16.59
N SER A 272 -20.14 -12.83 15.35
CA SER A 272 -20.94 -12.38 14.21
C SER A 272 -21.45 -13.61 13.45
N VAL A 273 -22.75 -13.62 13.18
CA VAL A 273 -23.38 -14.62 12.32
C VAL A 273 -24.04 -13.86 11.18
N ALA A 274 -23.67 -14.19 9.96
CA ALA A 274 -24.27 -13.64 8.75
C ALA A 274 -24.78 -14.79 7.87
N THR A 275 -25.87 -14.58 7.18
CA THR A 275 -26.47 -15.55 6.25
C THR A 275 -26.78 -14.87 4.93
N ASP A 276 -26.61 -15.63 3.85
CA ASP A 276 -27.01 -15.20 2.51
C ASP A 276 -27.65 -16.39 1.79
N LYS A 277 -28.73 -16.11 1.03
CA LYS A 277 -29.51 -17.15 0.34
C LYS A 277 -28.75 -17.88 -0.78
N GLU A 278 -27.67 -17.26 -1.27
CA GLU A 278 -26.82 -17.80 -2.33
C GLU A 278 -25.53 -18.43 -1.78
N ALA A 279 -25.33 -18.40 -0.47
CA ALA A 279 -24.17 -19.05 0.15
C ALA A 279 -24.29 -20.56 0.04
N SER A 280 -23.33 -21.18 -0.64
CA SER A 280 -23.29 -22.64 -0.85
C SER A 280 -22.68 -23.41 0.32
N ASN A 281 -21.92 -22.74 1.18
CA ASN A 281 -21.18 -23.35 2.28
C ASN A 281 -21.31 -22.55 3.57
N THR A 282 -21.15 -23.24 4.70
CA THR A 282 -20.93 -22.61 6.01
C THR A 282 -19.44 -22.47 6.24
N ILE A 283 -18.98 -21.25 6.54
CA ILE A 283 -17.59 -20.96 6.81
C ILE A 283 -17.51 -20.39 8.22
N LEU A 284 -16.59 -20.90 9.03
CA LEU A 284 -16.26 -20.37 10.33
C LEU A 284 -14.89 -19.69 10.24
N TYR A 285 -14.85 -18.41 10.60
CA TYR A 285 -13.61 -17.66 10.75
C TYR A 285 -13.34 -17.40 12.24
N LEU A 286 -12.12 -17.60 12.64
CA LEU A 286 -11.63 -17.25 13.98
C LEU A 286 -10.51 -16.20 13.82
N PHE A 287 -10.74 -15.00 14.35
CA PHE A 287 -9.81 -13.89 14.25
C PHE A 287 -9.25 -13.54 15.64
N TYR A 288 -7.94 -13.48 15.73
CA TYR A 288 -7.24 -12.93 16.89
C TYR A 288 -6.73 -11.54 16.53
N LYS A 289 -7.28 -10.50 17.16
CA LYS A 289 -6.75 -9.15 17.05
C LYS A 289 -5.47 -9.04 17.86
N HIS A 290 -4.49 -8.38 17.34
CA HIS A 290 -3.26 -8.05 18.04
C HIS A 290 -2.65 -6.77 17.46
N ASP A 291 -1.87 -6.07 18.26
CA ASP A 291 -1.12 -4.92 17.78
C ASP A 291 -0.13 -5.29 16.69
N LYS A 292 0.10 -4.35 15.78
CA LYS A 292 1.22 -4.48 14.84
C LYS A 292 2.52 -4.51 15.63
N LEU A 293 3.46 -5.32 15.18
CA LEU A 293 4.82 -5.25 15.72
C LEU A 293 5.34 -3.82 15.60
N PRO A 294 5.96 -3.25 16.65
CA PRO A 294 6.64 -1.97 16.55
C PRO A 294 7.63 -1.95 15.38
N ARG A 295 7.72 -0.82 14.69
CA ARG A 295 8.56 -0.71 13.47
C ARG A 295 10.03 -1.03 13.70
N ASP A 296 10.55 -0.70 14.87
CA ASP A 296 11.91 -1.00 15.30
C ASP A 296 12.16 -2.49 15.50
N LEU A 297 11.11 -3.28 15.73
CA LEU A 297 11.19 -4.74 15.85
C LEU A 297 10.98 -5.47 14.52
N TYR A 298 10.29 -4.85 13.55
CA TYR A 298 10.00 -5.50 12.25
C TYR A 298 11.26 -5.94 11.51
N ALA A 299 12.28 -5.09 11.47
CA ALA A 299 13.54 -5.35 10.79
C ALA A 299 14.58 -6.02 11.72
N THR A 300 14.14 -6.85 12.65
CA THR A 300 15.01 -7.58 13.58
C THR A 300 14.78 -9.09 13.48
N PRO A 301 15.69 -9.93 14.02
CA PRO A 301 15.45 -11.36 14.12
C PRO A 301 14.14 -11.71 14.84
N MET A 302 13.70 -10.89 15.82
CA MET A 302 12.41 -11.08 16.49
C MET A 302 11.23 -10.89 15.53
N GLY A 303 11.30 -9.92 14.61
CA GLY A 303 10.30 -9.75 13.55
C GLY A 303 10.12 -11.00 12.72
N LEU A 304 11.23 -11.60 12.25
CA LEU A 304 11.21 -12.85 11.50
C LEU A 304 10.62 -14.01 12.32
N VAL A 305 10.98 -14.13 13.60
CA VAL A 305 10.42 -15.15 14.49
C VAL A 305 8.92 -14.97 14.69
N MET A 306 8.45 -13.73 14.87
CA MET A 306 7.02 -13.45 15.04
C MET A 306 6.24 -13.74 13.76
N ASP A 307 6.77 -13.42 12.59
CA ASP A 307 6.14 -13.76 11.32
C ASP A 307 6.08 -15.27 11.10
N TYR A 308 7.16 -15.99 11.45
CA TYR A 308 7.17 -17.44 11.41
C TYR A 308 6.10 -18.05 12.35
N ILE A 309 6.03 -17.58 13.60
CA ILE A 309 5.02 -18.07 14.57
C ILE A 309 3.60 -17.82 14.05
N ARG A 310 3.33 -16.65 13.49
CA ARG A 310 2.01 -16.34 12.91
C ARG A 310 1.65 -17.30 11.79
N ASN A 311 2.58 -17.57 10.87
CA ASN A 311 2.35 -18.44 9.72
C ASN A 311 2.23 -19.93 10.10
N VAL A 312 2.76 -20.34 11.24
CA VAL A 312 2.66 -21.74 11.73
C VAL A 312 1.44 -21.92 12.63
N ALA A 313 0.98 -20.86 13.31
CA ALA A 313 -0.18 -20.90 14.20
C ALA A 313 -1.52 -20.65 13.48
N SER A 314 -1.50 -20.23 12.22
CA SER A 314 -2.67 -20.05 11.35
C SER A 314 -2.93 -21.31 10.53
#